data_37e8fd36f026cd32beefaa7d1134cd41
#
_entry.id   37e8fd36f026cd32beefaa7d1134cd41
#
_cell.length_a   1.000
_cell.length_b   1.000
_cell.length_c   1.000
_cell.angle_alpha   90.00
_cell.angle_beta   90.00
_cell.angle_gamma   90.00
#
_symmetry.space_group_name_H-M   'P 1'
#
loop_
_entity.id
_entity.type
_entity.pdbx_description
1 polymer ?
#
loop_
_entity_poly.entity_id
_entity_poly.type
_entity_poly.pdbx_seq_one_letter_code
_entity_poly.pdbx_strand_id
1 'polypeptide(L)'
;MAKKKKRKIKVKRIGKVLLFLFFLVALIVIGADYAYHNLKDKEEIIEEPVVEEKVPHYYITDLLMVGDALIHSSLFEDARLSDGSYDFKPMLEYIKPISSKYDLAYYNQETILGGPELGFSNYPRFNSPYEVGDAFIDAGFNMVSLATNHTMDKGEAGVLNSVAYWKQHKDKVVYSGQWSSFEDREEQTSQVYESNGIKYAFLSYTTWTNGLETPRGKEYLNNVYSDELAAADIAKIKDKVDVIIVAMHWGNEYWLGVSHDQERIAQYLADLGVNIIIGAHPHVVEPVEYLNDGKTFVIYSLGNFISDQEGTERLTGLMMSLRIRKDVDIEDNVTISIQDPKAELLYTKSTYSRKRNFKVYPYSQLNNSILPNYQSYYEKYKAVVSDCLPELQWGITGE
;
A
#
# COMPACT_ATOMS: atom_id res chain seq x y z
N MET A 1 -59.53 -88.41 48.78
CA MET A 1 -59.08 -87.84 47.45
C MET A 1 -58.70 -86.34 47.48
N ALA A 2 -59.00 -85.55 48.52
CA ALA A 2 -58.73 -84.11 48.56
C ALA A 2 -57.21 -83.70 48.83
N LYS A 3 -56.42 -84.48 49.59
CA LYS A 3 -55.02 -84.15 49.88
C LYS A 3 -54.03 -84.25 48.65
N LYS A 4 -54.28 -85.17 47.70
CA LYS A 4 -53.43 -85.27 46.47
C LYS A 4 -53.67 -84.15 45.45
N LYS A 5 -54.84 -83.56 45.40
CA LYS A 5 -55.15 -82.43 44.50
C LYS A 5 -54.57 -81.11 44.95
N LYS A 6 -54.50 -80.81 46.26
CA LYS A 6 -53.83 -79.60 46.83
C LYS A 6 -52.32 -79.65 46.61
N ARG A 7 -51.64 -80.76 46.69
CA ARG A 7 -50.21 -80.91 46.47
C ARG A 7 -49.79 -80.68 45.00
N LYS A 8 -50.57 -81.19 44.02
CA LYS A 8 -50.35 -80.93 42.58
C LYS A 8 -50.56 -79.48 42.19
N ILE A 9 -51.50 -78.75 42.78
CA ILE A 9 -51.77 -77.31 42.52
C ILE A 9 -50.63 -76.47 43.11
N LYS A 10 -50.04 -76.82 44.30
CA LYS A 10 -48.94 -76.12 44.90
C LYS A 10 -47.67 -76.27 44.07
N VAL A 11 -47.36 -77.48 43.55
CA VAL A 11 -46.18 -77.75 42.71
C VAL A 11 -46.31 -77.02 41.34
N LYS A 12 -47.45 -76.95 40.72
CA LYS A 12 -47.71 -76.22 39.49
C LYS A 12 -47.54 -74.70 39.68
N ARG A 13 -47.89 -74.12 40.84
CA ARG A 13 -47.68 -72.69 41.17
C ARG A 13 -46.18 -72.42 41.38
N ILE A 14 -45.44 -73.27 42.09
CA ILE A 14 -44.04 -73.12 42.31
C ILE A 14 -43.26 -73.19 41.00
N GLY A 15 -43.63 -74.15 40.09
CA GLY A 15 -43.01 -74.25 38.76
C GLY A 15 -43.23 -72.98 37.90
N LYS A 16 -44.45 -72.34 37.96
CA LYS A 16 -44.73 -71.10 37.26
C LYS A 16 -43.90 -69.92 37.83
N VAL A 17 -43.74 -69.86 39.15
CA VAL A 17 -42.92 -68.82 39.82
C VAL A 17 -41.43 -69.02 39.47
N LEU A 18 -40.91 -70.24 39.49
CA LEU A 18 -39.51 -70.55 39.06
C LEU A 18 -39.29 -70.22 37.61
N LEU A 19 -40.26 -70.53 36.72
CA LEU A 19 -40.17 -70.19 35.32
C LEU A 19 -40.17 -68.64 35.07
N PHE A 20 -41.04 -67.93 35.82
CA PHE A 20 -41.07 -66.46 35.80
C PHE A 20 -39.75 -65.83 36.30
N LEU A 21 -39.17 -66.36 37.38
CA LEU A 21 -37.88 -65.92 37.91
C LEU A 21 -36.77 -66.19 36.91
N PHE A 22 -36.79 -67.35 36.24
CA PHE A 22 -35.81 -67.69 35.18
C PHE A 22 -35.90 -66.69 33.99
N PHE A 23 -37.09 -66.36 33.49
CA PHE A 23 -37.27 -65.33 32.48
C PHE A 23 -36.85 -63.94 32.95
N LEU A 24 -37.09 -63.61 34.20
CA LEU A 24 -36.66 -62.33 34.76
C LEU A 24 -35.12 -62.22 34.84
N VAL A 25 -34.45 -63.29 35.28
CA VAL A 25 -32.98 -63.35 35.29
C VAL A 25 -32.43 -63.33 33.87
N ALA A 26 -33.02 -64.01 32.94
CA ALA A 26 -32.60 -64.01 31.52
C ALA A 26 -32.75 -62.62 30.91
N LEU A 27 -33.84 -61.89 31.20
CA LEU A 27 -34.02 -60.49 30.75
C LEU A 27 -33.00 -59.55 31.38
N ILE A 28 -32.68 -59.74 32.66
CA ILE A 28 -31.63 -58.95 33.34
C ILE A 28 -30.25 -59.21 32.72
N VAL A 29 -29.91 -60.43 32.42
CA VAL A 29 -28.61 -60.82 31.79
C VAL A 29 -28.57 -60.25 30.37
N ILE A 30 -29.63 -60.38 29.58
CA ILE A 30 -29.70 -59.80 28.20
C ILE A 30 -29.60 -58.27 28.27
N GLY A 31 -30.33 -57.65 29.21
CA GLY A 31 -30.26 -56.20 29.42
C GLY A 31 -28.89 -55.72 29.86
N ALA A 32 -28.22 -56.46 30.72
CA ALA A 32 -26.86 -56.16 31.18
C ALA A 32 -25.81 -56.33 30.05
N ASP A 33 -25.96 -57.37 29.22
CA ASP A 33 -25.12 -57.63 28.06
C ASP A 33 -25.32 -56.53 27.01
N TYR A 34 -26.56 -56.16 26.72
CA TYR A 34 -26.89 -55.07 25.80
C TYR A 34 -26.36 -53.72 26.30
N ALA A 35 -26.48 -53.45 27.63
CA ALA A 35 -25.93 -52.24 28.23
C ALA A 35 -24.39 -52.23 28.19
N TYR A 36 -23.73 -53.39 28.42
CA TYR A 36 -22.30 -53.54 28.36
C TYR A 36 -21.76 -53.29 26.94
N HIS A 37 -22.37 -53.91 25.93
CA HIS A 37 -21.99 -53.64 24.55
C HIS A 37 -22.23 -52.19 24.08
N ASN A 38 -23.37 -51.59 24.44
CA ASN A 38 -23.62 -50.18 24.15
C ASN A 38 -22.74 -49.19 24.94
N LEU A 39 -22.19 -49.57 26.11
CA LEU A 39 -21.22 -48.77 26.83
C LEU A 39 -19.82 -48.96 26.27
N LYS A 40 -19.52 -50.15 25.77
CA LYS A 40 -18.24 -50.43 25.10
C LYS A 40 -18.08 -49.77 23.72
N ASP A 41 -19.22 -49.64 22.98
CA ASP A 41 -19.25 -48.92 21.70
C ASP A 41 -19.28 -47.36 21.89
N LYS A 42 -19.33 -46.91 23.15
CA LYS A 42 -19.14 -45.50 23.54
C LYS A 42 -17.79 -45.22 24.21
N GLU A 43 -16.77 -46.04 23.96
CA GLU A 43 -15.41 -45.52 24.08
C GLU A 43 -15.34 -44.35 23.07
N GLU A 44 -15.49 -43.11 23.56
CA GLU A 44 -15.18 -41.91 22.82
C GLU A 44 -13.82 -42.14 22.17
N ILE A 45 -13.83 -42.17 20.83
CA ILE A 45 -12.61 -41.94 20.08
C ILE A 45 -12.23 -40.53 20.50
N ILE A 46 -11.34 -40.42 21.49
CA ILE A 46 -10.60 -39.18 21.75
C ILE A 46 -9.73 -39.05 20.50
N GLU A 47 -10.27 -38.36 19.48
CA GLU A 47 -9.44 -37.87 18.41
C GLU A 47 -8.38 -37.01 19.11
N GLU A 48 -7.15 -37.51 19.17
CA GLU A 48 -6.03 -36.69 19.57
C GLU A 48 -6.13 -35.43 18.71
N PRO A 49 -6.08 -34.22 19.32
CA PRO A 49 -6.14 -33.00 18.55
C PRO A 49 -5.05 -33.12 17.47
N VAL A 50 -5.46 -33.05 16.21
CA VAL A 50 -4.52 -32.97 15.10
C VAL A 50 -3.73 -31.70 15.37
N VAL A 51 -2.54 -31.86 15.95
CA VAL A 51 -1.58 -30.77 16.09
C VAL A 51 -1.16 -30.48 14.63
N GLU A 52 -1.77 -29.46 14.03
CA GLU A 52 -1.27 -28.97 12.74
C GLU A 52 0.21 -28.63 12.94
N GLU A 53 1.05 -29.37 12.25
CA GLU A 53 2.49 -29.16 12.30
C GLU A 53 2.73 -27.78 11.67
N LYS A 54 3.13 -26.78 12.49
CA LYS A 54 3.44 -25.45 12.00
C LYS A 54 4.59 -25.53 11.00
N VAL A 55 4.36 -25.03 9.80
CA VAL A 55 5.39 -24.96 8.75
C VAL A 55 5.76 -23.49 8.51
N PRO A 56 7.05 -23.20 8.27
CA PRO A 56 7.45 -21.85 7.88
C PRO A 56 6.72 -21.42 6.61
N HIS A 57 6.29 -20.19 6.55
CA HIS A 57 5.63 -19.64 5.37
C HIS A 57 6.02 -18.18 5.16
N TYR A 58 5.71 -17.64 4.00
CA TYR A 58 6.02 -16.25 3.68
C TYR A 58 4.91 -15.60 2.88
N TYR A 59 4.93 -14.26 2.94
CA TYR A 59 4.05 -13.38 2.17
C TYR A 59 4.89 -12.43 1.34
N ILE A 60 4.37 -12.03 0.19
CA ILE A 60 5.05 -11.11 -0.73
C ILE A 60 4.06 -10.05 -1.20
N THR A 61 4.50 -8.79 -1.20
CA THR A 61 3.81 -7.67 -1.83
C THR A 61 4.82 -6.92 -2.69
N ASP A 62 4.51 -6.77 -3.97
CA ASP A 62 5.34 -6.02 -4.91
C ASP A 62 4.83 -4.56 -4.99
N LEU A 63 5.73 -3.61 -4.73
CA LEU A 63 5.47 -2.17 -4.70
C LEU A 63 6.15 -1.48 -5.88
N LEU A 64 5.38 -0.69 -6.65
CA LEU A 64 5.88 0.22 -7.68
C LEU A 64 5.73 1.67 -7.19
N MET A 65 6.70 2.53 -7.53
CA MET A 65 6.71 3.93 -7.14
C MET A 65 7.14 4.82 -8.30
N VAL A 66 6.41 5.91 -8.50
CA VAL A 66 6.76 6.98 -9.45
C VAL A 66 6.65 8.34 -8.77
N GLY A 67 7.26 9.38 -9.36
CA GLY A 67 7.39 10.70 -8.74
C GLY A 67 6.20 11.64 -8.93
N ASP A 68 6.52 12.91 -9.18
CA ASP A 68 5.59 14.03 -9.11
C ASP A 68 4.63 14.07 -10.30
N ALA A 69 3.32 14.02 -10.03
CA ALA A 69 2.28 14.45 -10.95
C ALA A 69 2.11 15.97 -10.84
N LEU A 70 2.94 16.71 -11.57
CA LEU A 70 2.98 18.18 -11.59
C LEU A 70 2.19 18.69 -12.82
N ILE A 71 0.90 18.88 -12.65
CA ILE A 71 -0.04 19.12 -13.74
C ILE A 71 -0.10 20.59 -14.13
N HIS A 72 0.73 20.96 -15.09
CA HIS A 72 0.71 22.29 -15.71
C HIS A 72 -0.52 22.49 -16.62
N SER A 73 -0.82 23.74 -16.97
CA SER A 73 -1.97 24.05 -17.83
C SER A 73 -1.92 23.39 -19.20
N SER A 74 -0.73 23.24 -19.77
CA SER A 74 -0.55 22.54 -21.05
C SER A 74 -1.00 21.08 -21.03
N LEU A 75 -0.85 20.37 -19.88
CA LEU A 75 -1.34 19.00 -19.73
C LEU A 75 -2.87 18.93 -19.69
N PHE A 76 -3.54 19.76 -18.88
CA PHE A 76 -5.00 19.70 -18.85
C PHE A 76 -5.63 20.32 -20.10
N GLU A 77 -4.98 21.25 -20.79
CA GLU A 77 -5.39 21.69 -22.12
C GLU A 77 -5.23 20.60 -23.19
N ASP A 78 -4.20 19.76 -23.08
CA ASP A 78 -4.00 18.58 -23.95
C ASP A 78 -5.03 17.48 -23.70
N ALA A 79 -5.38 17.27 -22.43
CA ALA A 79 -6.38 16.30 -21.99
C ALA A 79 -7.82 16.73 -22.28
N ARG A 80 -8.06 18.01 -22.62
CA ARG A 80 -9.41 18.56 -22.76
C ARG A 80 -10.13 18.00 -23.99
N LEU A 81 -11.32 17.45 -23.76
CA LEU A 81 -12.20 16.93 -24.80
C LEU A 81 -13.14 18.00 -25.36
N SER A 82 -13.80 17.70 -26.47
CA SER A 82 -14.71 18.62 -27.17
C SER A 82 -15.95 18.99 -26.36
N ASP A 83 -16.36 18.16 -25.41
CA ASP A 83 -17.48 18.39 -24.49
C ASP A 83 -17.08 19.19 -23.23
N GLY A 84 -15.78 19.51 -23.10
CA GLY A 84 -15.22 20.26 -21.97
C GLY A 84 -14.74 19.42 -20.80
N SER A 85 -14.94 18.11 -20.80
CA SER A 85 -14.35 17.16 -19.86
C SER A 85 -12.86 16.90 -20.18
N TYR A 86 -12.19 16.09 -19.36
CA TYR A 86 -10.75 15.81 -19.52
C TYR A 86 -10.49 14.30 -19.57
N ASP A 87 -9.50 13.88 -20.38
CA ASP A 87 -9.00 12.52 -20.41
C ASP A 87 -7.46 12.50 -20.38
N PHE A 88 -6.90 12.15 -19.22
CA PHE A 88 -5.45 12.02 -19.04
C PHE A 88 -4.94 10.59 -19.31
N LYS A 89 -5.80 9.60 -19.51
CA LYS A 89 -5.40 8.20 -19.70
C LYS A 89 -4.43 8.00 -20.86
N PRO A 90 -4.58 8.69 -22.01
CA PRO A 90 -3.62 8.56 -23.11
C PRO A 90 -2.19 8.94 -22.72
N MET A 91 -1.98 9.80 -21.70
CA MET A 91 -0.65 10.19 -21.25
C MET A 91 0.08 9.06 -20.53
N LEU A 92 -0.67 8.10 -19.98
CA LEU A 92 -0.18 6.97 -19.16
C LEU A 92 -0.19 5.64 -19.94
N GLU A 93 -0.43 5.63 -21.24
CA GLU A 93 -0.64 4.41 -22.03
C GLU A 93 0.53 3.42 -21.98
N TYR A 94 1.79 3.91 -21.84
CA TYR A 94 2.97 3.06 -21.74
C TYR A 94 3.28 2.62 -20.30
N ILE A 95 2.68 3.28 -19.32
CA ILE A 95 2.88 2.99 -17.89
C ILE A 95 1.84 2.00 -17.37
N LYS A 96 0.59 2.13 -17.77
CA LYS A 96 -0.52 1.26 -17.35
C LYS A 96 -0.22 -0.25 -17.48
N PRO A 97 0.39 -0.77 -18.57
CA PRO A 97 0.73 -2.18 -18.69
C PRO A 97 1.77 -2.66 -17.64
N ILE A 98 2.52 -1.72 -17.06
CA ILE A 98 3.52 -1.98 -16.02
C ILE A 98 2.86 -1.85 -14.65
N SER A 99 2.33 -0.67 -14.33
CA SER A 99 1.80 -0.33 -12.99
C SER A 99 0.65 -1.22 -12.55
N SER A 100 -0.21 -1.65 -13.47
CA SER A 100 -1.35 -2.54 -13.17
C SER A 100 -0.97 -3.98 -12.76
N LYS A 101 0.32 -4.34 -12.81
CA LYS A 101 0.82 -5.66 -12.41
C LYS A 101 1.30 -5.72 -10.96
N TYR A 102 1.41 -4.57 -10.30
CA TYR A 102 1.90 -4.47 -8.92
C TYR A 102 0.74 -4.47 -7.93
N ASP A 103 0.98 -5.04 -6.76
CA ASP A 103 0.01 -5.08 -5.66
C ASP A 103 -0.24 -3.68 -5.09
N LEU A 104 0.85 -2.92 -4.93
CA LEU A 104 0.86 -1.52 -4.53
C LEU A 104 1.56 -0.68 -5.62
N ALA A 105 0.92 0.40 -6.04
CA ALA A 105 1.48 1.34 -7.00
C ALA A 105 1.29 2.78 -6.50
N TYR A 106 2.41 3.45 -6.23
CA TYR A 106 2.48 4.77 -5.61
C TYR A 106 2.82 5.87 -6.61
N TYR A 107 2.21 7.06 -6.42
CA TYR A 107 2.66 8.31 -7.02
C TYR A 107 2.47 9.51 -6.07
N ASN A 108 3.17 10.62 -6.32
CA ASN A 108 2.98 11.88 -5.62
C ASN A 108 2.03 12.79 -6.41
N GLN A 109 0.85 13.09 -5.86
CA GLN A 109 -0.07 14.07 -6.44
C GLN A 109 0.36 15.48 -5.98
N GLU A 110 1.25 16.11 -6.71
CA GLU A 110 1.85 17.36 -6.26
C GLU A 110 0.89 18.54 -6.40
N THR A 111 0.22 18.66 -7.54
CA THR A 111 -0.76 19.73 -7.78
C THR A 111 -2.12 19.35 -7.20
N ILE A 112 -2.71 20.25 -6.42
CA ILE A 112 -3.98 19.96 -5.75
C ILE A 112 -5.13 19.70 -6.73
N LEU A 113 -5.99 18.73 -6.40
CA LEU A 113 -7.27 18.46 -7.05
C LEU A 113 -8.38 19.23 -6.33
N GLY A 114 -8.36 20.58 -6.47
CA GLY A 114 -9.19 21.47 -5.67
C GLY A 114 -10.61 21.72 -6.23
N GLY A 115 -10.94 21.10 -7.36
CA GLY A 115 -12.27 21.17 -7.98
C GLY A 115 -12.43 22.29 -9.01
N PRO A 116 -13.37 22.09 -9.98
CA PRO A 116 -13.60 23.02 -11.08
C PRO A 116 -14.18 24.36 -10.63
N GLU A 117 -14.90 24.42 -9.51
CA GLU A 117 -15.51 25.63 -8.96
C GLU A 117 -14.49 26.67 -8.48
N LEU A 118 -13.24 26.24 -8.17
CA LEU A 118 -12.13 27.14 -7.81
C LEU A 118 -11.32 27.59 -9.04
N GLY A 119 -11.72 27.15 -10.23
CA GLY A 119 -11.04 27.41 -11.50
C GLY A 119 -9.68 26.70 -11.58
N PHE A 120 -9.47 25.95 -12.70
CA PHE A 120 -8.18 25.32 -12.97
C PHE A 120 -7.11 26.38 -13.25
N SER A 121 -5.90 26.12 -12.78
CA SER A 121 -4.81 27.11 -12.86
C SER A 121 -3.44 26.43 -12.86
N ASN A 122 -2.48 27.19 -13.40
CA ASN A 122 -1.08 26.83 -13.56
C ASN A 122 -0.21 27.43 -12.45
N TYR A 123 1.12 27.23 -12.55
CA TYR A 123 2.11 27.92 -11.72
C TYR A 123 1.82 29.42 -11.60
N PRO A 124 1.99 30.08 -10.44
CA PRO A 124 2.55 29.50 -9.21
C PRO A 124 1.53 28.86 -8.26
N ARG A 125 0.23 28.89 -8.56
CA ARG A 125 -0.83 28.33 -7.72
C ARG A 125 -1.70 27.40 -8.54
N PHE A 126 -1.37 26.13 -8.45
CA PHE A 126 -2.02 25.08 -9.23
C PHE A 126 -3.45 24.78 -8.77
N ASN A 127 -4.24 24.32 -9.68
CA ASN A 127 -5.47 23.56 -9.45
C ASN A 127 -5.74 22.69 -10.66
N SER A 128 -5.77 21.38 -10.46
CA SER A 128 -5.87 20.38 -11.52
C SER A 128 -7.25 19.73 -11.55
N PRO A 129 -7.72 19.25 -12.73
CA PRO A 129 -8.95 18.48 -12.85
C PRO A 129 -8.90 17.18 -12.05
N TYR A 130 -10.05 16.73 -11.52
CA TYR A 130 -10.19 15.44 -10.82
C TYR A 130 -9.85 14.25 -11.70
N GLU A 131 -10.06 14.37 -13.01
CA GLU A 131 -9.77 13.34 -14.01
C GLU A 131 -8.28 12.95 -14.06
N VAL A 132 -7.39 13.74 -13.48
CA VAL A 132 -5.99 13.33 -13.22
C VAL A 132 -5.99 12.12 -12.29
N GLY A 133 -6.61 12.21 -11.14
CA GLY A 133 -6.72 11.10 -10.19
C GLY A 133 -7.41 9.87 -10.80
N ASP A 134 -8.50 10.10 -11.56
CA ASP A 134 -9.20 9.01 -12.26
C ASP A 134 -8.30 8.27 -13.26
N ALA A 135 -7.43 9.00 -13.98
CA ALA A 135 -6.50 8.40 -14.94
C ALA A 135 -5.40 7.58 -14.23
N PHE A 136 -4.89 8.06 -13.09
CA PHE A 136 -3.92 7.30 -12.30
C PHE A 136 -4.54 6.04 -11.68
N ILE A 137 -5.78 6.13 -11.16
CA ILE A 137 -6.52 4.95 -10.66
C ILE A 137 -6.75 3.95 -11.80
N ASP A 138 -7.15 4.41 -13.00
CA ASP A 138 -7.31 3.56 -14.19
C ASP A 138 -6.00 2.90 -14.62
N ALA A 139 -4.87 3.56 -14.40
CA ALA A 139 -3.54 3.00 -14.66
C ALA A 139 -3.05 2.02 -13.57
N GLY A 140 -3.84 1.79 -12.51
CA GLY A 140 -3.53 0.84 -11.44
C GLY A 140 -2.83 1.45 -10.23
N PHE A 141 -2.64 2.78 -10.18
CA PHE A 141 -2.11 3.44 -8.97
C PHE A 141 -3.15 3.42 -7.85
N ASN A 142 -2.74 2.92 -6.68
CA ASN A 142 -3.60 2.70 -5.53
C ASN A 142 -3.02 3.25 -4.21
N MET A 143 -1.90 3.99 -4.30
CA MET A 143 -1.30 4.69 -3.16
C MET A 143 -0.86 6.08 -3.59
N VAL A 144 -1.27 7.13 -2.86
CA VAL A 144 -0.99 8.51 -3.25
C VAL A 144 -0.61 9.40 -2.07
N SER A 145 0.49 10.15 -2.21
CA SER A 145 0.86 11.22 -1.28
C SER A 145 0.24 12.54 -1.71
N LEU A 146 -0.25 13.31 -0.72
CA LEU A 146 -0.95 14.57 -0.91
C LEU A 146 -0.31 15.72 -0.12
N ALA A 147 0.64 15.46 0.79
CA ALA A 147 1.39 16.48 1.50
C ALA A 147 2.49 17.04 0.61
N THR A 148 2.29 18.20 0.04
CA THR A 148 3.23 18.86 -0.89
C THR A 148 3.32 20.36 -0.61
N ASN A 149 4.27 21.04 -1.25
CA ASN A 149 4.37 22.50 -1.23
C ASN A 149 3.18 23.18 -1.93
N HIS A 150 2.43 22.47 -2.80
CA HIS A 150 1.27 22.95 -3.54
C HIS A 150 -0.08 22.57 -2.92
N THR A 151 -0.09 21.93 -1.75
CA THR A 151 -1.32 21.55 -1.03
C THR A 151 -2.24 22.76 -0.78
N MET A 152 -1.67 23.89 -0.38
CA MET A 152 -2.45 25.07 0.02
C MET A 152 -2.70 26.08 -1.12
N ASP A 153 -2.42 25.75 -2.37
CA ASP A 153 -2.53 26.65 -3.53
C ASP A 153 -3.94 27.24 -3.72
N LYS A 154 -4.97 26.52 -3.34
CA LYS A 154 -6.38 26.96 -3.33
C LYS A 154 -6.94 27.12 -1.91
N GLY A 155 -6.07 27.23 -0.93
CA GLY A 155 -6.44 27.40 0.48
C GLY A 155 -7.27 26.23 1.02
N GLU A 156 -7.94 26.46 2.14
CA GLU A 156 -8.77 25.44 2.80
C GLU A 156 -9.82 24.82 1.86
N ALA A 157 -10.50 25.63 1.06
CA ALA A 157 -11.55 25.13 0.16
C ALA A 157 -10.98 24.10 -0.84
N GLY A 158 -9.79 24.37 -1.40
CA GLY A 158 -9.12 23.43 -2.31
C GLY A 158 -8.77 22.11 -1.62
N VAL A 159 -8.24 22.19 -0.39
CA VAL A 159 -7.91 20.98 0.37
C VAL A 159 -9.16 20.15 0.71
N LEU A 160 -10.23 20.79 1.18
CA LEU A 160 -11.47 20.11 1.52
C LEU A 160 -12.10 19.43 0.29
N ASN A 161 -12.03 20.05 -0.88
CA ASN A 161 -12.49 19.47 -2.14
C ASN A 161 -11.62 18.26 -2.55
N SER A 162 -10.30 18.40 -2.44
CA SER A 162 -9.35 17.30 -2.70
C SER A 162 -9.62 16.10 -1.78
N VAL A 163 -9.77 16.34 -0.48
CA VAL A 163 -10.11 15.28 0.50
C VAL A 163 -11.45 14.63 0.15
N ALA A 164 -12.46 15.44 -0.22
CA ALA A 164 -13.77 14.90 -0.61
C ALA A 164 -13.68 14.01 -1.86
N TYR A 165 -12.86 14.39 -2.84
CA TYR A 165 -12.57 13.55 -4.02
C TYR A 165 -11.91 12.24 -3.61
N TRP A 166 -10.83 12.25 -2.83
CA TRP A 166 -10.11 11.04 -2.43
C TRP A 166 -10.96 10.10 -1.55
N LYS A 167 -11.81 10.66 -0.68
CA LYS A 167 -12.76 9.87 0.12
C LYS A 167 -13.77 9.07 -0.73
N GLN A 168 -14.12 9.53 -1.94
CA GLN A 168 -14.96 8.77 -2.86
C GLN A 168 -14.24 7.55 -3.45
N HIS A 169 -12.90 7.56 -3.44
CA HIS A 169 -12.05 6.49 -3.96
C HIS A 169 -11.38 5.64 -2.88
N LYS A 170 -11.74 5.80 -1.60
CA LYS A 170 -11.09 5.13 -0.45
C LYS A 170 -11.07 3.59 -0.54
N ASP A 171 -12.00 2.98 -1.29
CA ASP A 171 -12.04 1.52 -1.49
C ASP A 171 -11.03 1.05 -2.55
N LYS A 172 -10.40 1.97 -3.28
CA LYS A 172 -9.43 1.70 -4.34
C LYS A 172 -8.07 2.31 -4.09
N VAL A 173 -8.00 3.38 -3.30
CA VAL A 173 -6.78 4.17 -3.12
C VAL A 173 -6.55 4.47 -1.65
N VAL A 174 -5.34 4.20 -1.19
CA VAL A 174 -4.79 4.69 0.07
C VAL A 174 -4.17 6.06 -0.17
N TYR A 175 -4.58 7.07 0.59
CA TYR A 175 -4.02 8.41 0.50
C TYR A 175 -3.60 8.95 1.87
N SER A 176 -2.63 9.86 1.90
CA SER A 176 -2.13 10.49 3.13
C SER A 176 -1.62 11.90 2.86
N GLY A 177 -1.72 12.77 3.86
CA GLY A 177 -1.12 14.10 3.85
C GLY A 177 -2.08 15.27 3.85
N GLN A 178 -3.38 15.06 3.59
CA GLN A 178 -4.45 16.06 3.63
C GLN A 178 -5.67 15.44 4.32
N TRP A 179 -6.34 16.21 5.20
CA TRP A 179 -7.53 15.75 5.92
C TRP A 179 -8.55 16.87 6.10
N SER A 180 -9.78 16.51 6.44
CA SER A 180 -10.90 17.44 6.63
C SER A 180 -11.04 17.93 8.08
N SER A 181 -10.40 17.26 9.05
CA SER A 181 -10.39 17.62 10.46
C SER A 181 -9.23 16.93 11.20
N PHE A 182 -9.02 17.26 12.47
CA PHE A 182 -8.07 16.54 13.32
C PHE A 182 -8.51 15.10 13.59
N GLU A 183 -9.80 14.85 13.71
CA GLU A 183 -10.36 13.49 13.88
C GLU A 183 -10.09 12.63 12.65
N ASP A 184 -10.30 13.19 11.44
CA ASP A 184 -10.02 12.53 10.16
C ASP A 184 -8.51 12.21 10.04
N ARG A 185 -7.63 13.13 10.45
CA ARG A 185 -6.20 12.91 10.49
C ARG A 185 -5.82 11.78 11.45
N GLU A 186 -6.35 11.82 12.67
CA GLU A 186 -6.07 10.83 13.71
C GLU A 186 -6.53 9.42 13.27
N GLU A 187 -7.71 9.31 12.69
CA GLU A 187 -8.22 8.06 12.14
C GLU A 187 -7.30 7.50 11.05
N GLN A 188 -6.95 8.32 10.06
CA GLN A 188 -6.17 7.86 8.91
C GLN A 188 -4.70 7.60 9.22
N THR A 189 -4.05 8.40 10.07
CA THR A 189 -2.66 8.15 10.49
C THR A 189 -2.52 6.93 11.40
N SER A 190 -3.63 6.44 11.95
CA SER A 190 -3.70 5.22 12.76
C SER A 190 -4.21 4.00 11.96
N GLN A 191 -4.51 4.17 10.67
CA GLN A 191 -5.08 3.13 9.81
C GLN A 191 -4.05 2.04 9.50
N VAL A 192 -4.46 0.79 9.66
CA VAL A 192 -3.73 -0.40 9.19
C VAL A 192 -4.32 -0.82 7.86
N TYR A 193 -3.48 -0.91 6.85
CA TYR A 193 -3.81 -1.48 5.55
C TYR A 193 -3.21 -2.87 5.42
N GLU A 194 -3.69 -3.67 4.47
CA GLU A 194 -3.15 -5.00 4.23
C GLU A 194 -3.05 -5.27 2.73
N SER A 195 -1.94 -5.87 2.32
CA SER A 195 -1.71 -6.37 0.98
C SER A 195 -1.07 -7.76 1.08
N ASN A 196 -1.68 -8.78 0.47
CA ASN A 196 -1.17 -10.16 0.42
C ASN A 196 -0.68 -10.71 1.78
N GLY A 197 -1.39 -10.41 2.90
CA GLY A 197 -1.02 -10.85 4.25
C GLY A 197 0.07 -10.03 4.94
N ILE A 198 0.51 -8.93 4.34
CA ILE A 198 1.44 -7.95 4.92
C ILE A 198 0.65 -6.72 5.36
N LYS A 199 0.68 -6.42 6.66
CA LYS A 199 0.07 -5.22 7.22
C LYS A 199 1.02 -4.04 7.07
N TYR A 200 0.51 -2.92 6.57
CA TYR A 200 1.33 -1.72 6.40
C TYR A 200 0.61 -0.45 6.84
N ALA A 201 1.41 0.58 7.13
CA ALA A 201 0.96 1.95 7.32
C ALA A 201 1.55 2.83 6.23
N PHE A 202 0.80 3.85 5.82
CA PHE A 202 1.26 4.85 4.87
C PHE A 202 1.08 6.26 5.43
N LEU A 203 2.18 6.99 5.56
CA LEU A 203 2.24 8.36 6.04
C LEU A 203 2.86 9.26 4.97
N SER A 204 2.46 10.51 4.91
CA SER A 204 3.00 11.50 3.96
C SER A 204 3.22 12.85 4.64
N TYR A 205 4.36 13.46 4.37
CA TYR A 205 4.77 14.75 4.94
C TYR A 205 5.40 15.65 3.87
N THR A 206 5.31 16.97 4.09
CA THR A 206 6.07 17.99 3.33
C THR A 206 6.91 18.84 4.26
N THR A 207 8.12 19.21 3.84
CA THR A 207 8.97 20.13 4.59
C THR A 207 8.77 21.59 4.17
N TRP A 208 8.03 21.83 3.09
CA TRP A 208 7.88 23.15 2.49
C TRP A 208 6.43 23.46 2.07
N THR A 209 6.02 24.70 2.08
CA THR A 209 4.63 25.15 1.81
C THR A 209 4.56 26.33 0.83
N ASN A 210 5.64 26.68 0.13
CA ASN A 210 5.71 27.87 -0.74
C ASN A 210 5.29 29.18 -0.04
N GLY A 211 5.42 29.23 1.29
CA GLY A 211 4.95 30.37 2.09
C GLY A 211 3.43 30.43 2.25
N LEU A 212 2.70 29.38 1.87
CA LEU A 212 1.26 29.23 2.07
C LEU A 212 1.00 28.32 3.26
N GLU A 213 1.12 28.85 4.46
CA GLU A 213 0.91 28.09 5.68
C GLU A 213 -0.57 27.72 5.88
N THR A 214 -0.80 26.62 6.57
CA THR A 214 -2.15 26.26 7.02
C THR A 214 -2.67 27.28 8.03
N PRO A 215 -3.96 27.64 8.02
CA PRO A 215 -4.53 28.49 9.05
C PRO A 215 -4.35 27.87 10.44
N ARG A 216 -4.04 28.72 11.42
CA ARG A 216 -3.85 28.26 12.80
C ARG A 216 -5.07 27.48 13.31
N GLY A 217 -4.82 26.31 13.90
CA GLY A 217 -5.86 25.39 14.37
C GLY A 217 -6.45 24.52 13.27
N LYS A 218 -5.84 24.50 12.07
CA LYS A 218 -6.22 23.68 10.92
C LYS A 218 -5.00 22.98 10.29
N GLU A 219 -4.01 22.65 11.11
CA GLU A 219 -2.75 22.02 10.69
C GLU A 219 -2.99 20.65 10.01
N TYR A 220 -4.17 20.05 10.17
CA TYR A 220 -4.61 18.87 9.46
C TYR A 220 -4.76 19.05 7.94
N LEU A 221 -4.87 20.30 7.45
CA LEU A 221 -5.04 20.55 6.01
C LEU A 221 -3.82 20.17 5.17
N ASN A 222 -2.61 20.26 5.74
CA ASN A 222 -1.38 19.84 5.10
C ASN A 222 -0.42 19.30 6.16
N ASN A 223 0.06 18.09 5.99
CA ASN A 223 0.93 17.41 6.95
C ASN A 223 2.36 17.95 6.86
N VAL A 224 2.62 19.11 7.47
CA VAL A 224 3.95 19.70 7.51
C VAL A 224 4.82 18.95 8.50
N TYR A 225 5.98 18.52 8.05
CA TYR A 225 6.91 17.72 8.81
C TYR A 225 7.48 18.44 10.04
N SER A 226 7.54 17.73 11.15
CA SER A 226 8.52 17.95 12.23
C SER A 226 8.92 16.59 12.79
N ASP A 227 10.10 16.52 13.42
CA ASP A 227 10.60 15.30 14.04
C ASP A 227 9.61 14.77 15.10
N GLU A 228 9.02 15.69 15.91
CA GLU A 228 8.05 15.32 16.95
C GLU A 228 6.75 14.80 16.38
N LEU A 229 6.25 15.38 15.28
CA LEU A 229 5.02 14.95 14.63
C LEU A 229 5.20 13.57 14.02
N ALA A 230 6.28 13.35 13.28
CA ALA A 230 6.60 12.07 12.67
C ALA A 230 6.78 10.97 13.72
N ALA A 231 7.53 11.26 14.81
CA ALA A 231 7.70 10.32 15.91
C ALA A 231 6.38 9.94 16.59
N ALA A 232 5.49 10.93 16.80
CA ALA A 232 4.17 10.69 17.41
C ALA A 232 3.27 9.84 16.50
N ASP A 233 3.24 10.09 15.19
CA ASP A 233 2.45 9.32 14.23
C ASP A 233 2.98 7.88 14.11
N ILE A 234 4.29 7.70 14.00
CA ILE A 234 4.94 6.37 13.90
C ILE A 234 4.70 5.57 15.20
N ALA A 235 4.82 6.20 16.37
CA ALA A 235 4.61 5.53 17.65
C ALA A 235 3.19 4.95 17.82
N LYS A 236 2.18 5.54 17.18
CA LYS A 236 0.79 5.05 17.22
C LYS A 236 0.57 3.79 16.40
N ILE A 237 1.40 3.55 15.38
CA ILE A 237 1.14 2.54 14.36
C ILE A 237 2.17 1.41 14.34
N LYS A 238 3.43 1.64 14.76
CA LYS A 238 4.55 0.71 14.56
C LYS A 238 4.33 -0.69 15.12
N ASP A 239 3.61 -0.82 16.23
CA ASP A 239 3.35 -2.14 16.87
C ASP A 239 2.12 -2.86 16.27
N LYS A 240 1.46 -2.26 15.27
CA LYS A 240 0.24 -2.79 14.65
C LYS A 240 0.46 -3.27 13.22
N VAL A 241 1.59 -2.93 12.61
CA VAL A 241 1.91 -3.21 11.22
C VAL A 241 3.23 -3.93 11.06
N ASP A 242 3.39 -4.60 9.94
CA ASP A 242 4.64 -5.25 9.54
C ASP A 242 5.61 -4.24 8.89
N VAL A 243 5.05 -3.25 8.15
CA VAL A 243 5.82 -2.29 7.33
C VAL A 243 5.28 -0.87 7.50
N ILE A 244 6.17 0.10 7.65
CA ILE A 244 5.86 1.53 7.63
C ILE A 244 6.46 2.14 6.37
N ILE A 245 5.59 2.76 5.55
CA ILE A 245 5.95 3.49 4.33
C ILE A 245 5.72 4.97 4.57
N VAL A 246 6.74 5.80 4.32
CA VAL A 246 6.66 7.26 4.49
C VAL A 246 6.98 7.94 3.17
N ALA A 247 6.06 8.78 2.66
CA ALA A 247 6.34 9.68 1.55
C ALA A 247 6.80 11.05 2.08
N MET A 248 7.90 11.55 1.53
CA MET A 248 8.51 12.83 1.92
C MET A 248 8.60 13.77 0.72
N HIS A 249 7.95 14.93 0.83
CA HIS A 249 8.07 16.01 -0.13
C HIS A 249 9.08 17.04 0.40
N TRP A 250 10.35 16.95 -0.04
CA TRP A 250 11.52 17.56 0.60
C TRP A 250 12.65 17.89 -0.37
N GLY A 251 13.75 18.44 0.14
CA GLY A 251 14.98 18.68 -0.62
C GLY A 251 15.01 20.01 -1.36
N ASN A 252 15.91 20.14 -2.32
CA ASN A 252 16.12 21.35 -3.09
C ASN A 252 15.72 21.15 -4.54
N GLU A 253 14.87 22.03 -5.07
CA GLU A 253 14.47 21.98 -6.49
C GLU A 253 15.69 21.98 -7.42
N TYR A 254 15.66 21.08 -8.41
CA TYR A 254 16.59 20.98 -9.54
C TYR A 254 18.03 20.59 -9.18
N TRP A 255 18.28 20.14 -7.97
CA TRP A 255 19.57 19.65 -7.56
C TRP A 255 19.62 18.11 -7.56
N LEU A 256 20.62 17.54 -8.27
CA LEU A 256 20.75 16.07 -8.43
C LEU A 256 21.42 15.37 -7.25
N GLY A 257 21.87 16.11 -6.24
CA GLY A 257 22.48 15.58 -5.04
C GLY A 257 21.53 15.60 -3.84
N VAL A 258 21.83 14.80 -2.84
CA VAL A 258 21.06 14.73 -1.60
C VAL A 258 21.43 15.90 -0.68
N SER A 259 20.46 16.61 -0.12
CA SER A 259 20.71 17.68 0.85
C SER A 259 20.95 17.10 2.25
N HIS A 260 21.69 17.84 3.08
CA HIS A 260 21.92 17.43 4.47
C HIS A 260 20.60 17.24 5.27
N ASP A 261 19.56 18.04 4.99
CA ASP A 261 18.28 17.88 5.64
C ASP A 261 17.58 16.58 5.22
N GLN A 262 17.67 16.18 3.94
CA GLN A 262 17.17 14.90 3.47
C GLN A 262 17.88 13.73 4.17
N GLU A 263 19.21 13.74 4.21
CA GLU A 263 20.01 12.71 4.90
C GLU A 263 19.62 12.60 6.38
N ARG A 264 19.56 13.75 7.09
CA ARG A 264 19.19 13.80 8.50
C ARG A 264 17.79 13.25 8.76
N ILE A 265 16.80 13.68 7.96
CA ILE A 265 15.41 13.25 8.13
C ILE A 265 15.27 11.77 7.77
N ALA A 266 15.93 11.30 6.70
CA ALA A 266 15.90 9.89 6.31
C ALA A 266 16.44 9.00 7.43
N GLN A 267 17.61 9.36 8.01
CA GLN A 267 18.19 8.63 9.13
C GLN A 267 17.27 8.66 10.36
N TYR A 268 16.68 9.81 10.68
CA TYR A 268 15.76 9.93 11.81
C TYR A 268 14.51 9.02 11.64
N LEU A 269 13.90 9.00 10.46
CA LEU A 269 12.77 8.13 10.15
C LEU A 269 13.16 6.64 10.19
N ALA A 270 14.35 6.31 9.67
CA ALA A 270 14.88 4.94 9.73
C ALA A 270 15.09 4.48 11.19
N ASP A 271 15.59 5.36 12.06
CA ASP A 271 15.78 5.07 13.49
C ASP A 271 14.46 4.89 14.25
N LEU A 272 13.37 5.50 13.78
CA LEU A 272 12.01 5.28 14.28
C LEU A 272 11.41 3.95 13.81
N GLY A 273 12.03 3.27 12.83
CA GLY A 273 11.59 1.98 12.30
C GLY A 273 10.79 2.06 10.99
N VAL A 274 10.91 3.15 10.24
CA VAL A 274 10.35 3.24 8.87
C VAL A 274 11.11 2.29 7.95
N ASN A 275 10.39 1.52 7.13
CA ASN A 275 10.99 0.53 6.23
C ASN A 275 11.22 1.06 4.82
N ILE A 276 10.35 1.97 4.33
CA ILE A 276 10.46 2.54 2.99
C ILE A 276 10.22 4.05 3.07
N ILE A 277 11.15 4.85 2.55
CA ILE A 277 11.03 6.31 2.45
C ILE A 277 11.02 6.68 0.97
N ILE A 278 9.96 7.38 0.53
CA ILE A 278 9.73 7.73 -0.87
C ILE A 278 9.81 9.26 -1.01
N GLY A 279 10.88 9.76 -1.61
CA GLY A 279 11.13 11.19 -1.78
C GLY A 279 10.57 11.77 -3.07
N ALA A 280 10.11 13.02 -2.97
CA ALA A 280 9.54 13.84 -4.03
C ALA A 280 9.92 15.32 -3.81
N HIS A 281 9.60 16.24 -4.72
CA HIS A 281 9.85 17.68 -4.71
C HIS A 281 11.07 18.18 -5.50
N PRO A 282 12.26 17.56 -5.52
CA PRO A 282 13.38 18.12 -6.28
C PRO A 282 13.14 18.27 -7.79
N HIS A 283 12.10 17.62 -8.33
CA HIS A 283 11.75 17.56 -9.76
C HIS A 283 12.82 16.95 -10.66
N VAL A 284 13.86 16.40 -10.06
CA VAL A 284 14.94 15.63 -10.69
C VAL A 284 15.19 14.37 -9.88
N VAL A 285 15.76 13.37 -10.51
CA VAL A 285 16.10 12.12 -9.83
C VAL A 285 17.28 12.32 -8.89
N GLU A 286 17.23 11.69 -7.73
CA GLU A 286 18.31 11.66 -6.73
C GLU A 286 18.68 10.20 -6.39
N PRO A 287 19.78 9.96 -5.65
CA PRO A 287 20.21 8.62 -5.26
C PRO A 287 19.17 7.81 -4.50
N VAL A 288 19.41 6.49 -4.47
CA VAL A 288 18.71 5.53 -3.61
C VAL A 288 19.71 4.76 -2.77
N GLU A 289 19.35 4.39 -1.55
CA GLU A 289 20.21 3.62 -0.66
C GLU A 289 19.45 2.77 0.36
N TYR A 290 20.19 1.89 1.04
CA TYR A 290 19.74 1.22 2.25
C TYR A 290 20.34 1.88 3.49
N LEU A 291 19.53 2.14 4.51
CA LEU A 291 19.93 2.57 5.84
C LEU A 291 19.72 1.44 6.87
N ASN A 292 20.36 1.58 8.05
CA ASN A 292 20.17 0.70 9.20
C ASN A 292 20.34 -0.80 8.86
N ASP A 293 21.48 -1.13 8.23
CA ASP A 293 21.82 -2.51 7.84
C ASP A 293 20.75 -3.17 6.95
N GLY A 294 20.20 -2.41 5.99
CA GLY A 294 19.23 -2.91 5.00
C GLY A 294 17.77 -2.94 5.48
N LYS A 295 17.48 -2.41 6.66
CA LYS A 295 16.11 -2.38 7.21
C LYS A 295 15.24 -1.29 6.62
N THR A 296 15.85 -0.20 6.14
CA THR A 296 15.16 0.93 5.52
C THR A 296 15.69 1.15 4.11
N PHE A 297 14.81 1.18 3.12
CA PHE A 297 15.13 1.59 1.76
C PHE A 297 14.69 3.04 1.55
N VAL A 298 15.59 3.88 1.07
CA VAL A 298 15.36 5.30 0.81
C VAL A 298 15.47 5.58 -0.67
N ILE A 299 14.50 6.30 -1.21
CA ILE A 299 14.56 6.96 -2.51
C ILE A 299 14.52 8.46 -2.22
N TYR A 300 15.62 9.17 -2.45
CA TYR A 300 15.69 10.60 -2.09
C TYR A 300 14.80 11.45 -2.99
N SER A 301 14.75 11.16 -4.29
CA SER A 301 13.77 11.76 -5.20
C SER A 301 13.50 10.88 -6.41
N LEU A 302 12.21 10.68 -6.70
CA LEU A 302 11.74 10.04 -7.93
C LEU A 302 11.70 11.03 -9.12
N GLY A 303 11.92 12.33 -8.90
CA GLY A 303 11.76 13.36 -9.91
C GLY A 303 10.32 13.48 -10.43
N ASN A 304 10.12 14.15 -11.55
CA ASN A 304 8.80 14.27 -12.15
C ASN A 304 8.38 12.97 -12.85
N PHE A 305 7.20 12.46 -12.50
CA PHE A 305 6.54 11.43 -13.29
C PHE A 305 5.94 12.01 -14.56
N ILE A 306 5.21 13.12 -14.42
CA ILE A 306 4.63 13.86 -15.55
C ILE A 306 4.63 15.36 -15.25
N SER A 307 5.22 16.16 -16.14
CA SER A 307 5.23 17.61 -16.00
C SER A 307 5.44 18.29 -17.36
N ASP A 308 5.26 19.62 -17.40
CA ASP A 308 5.64 20.47 -18.54
C ASP A 308 6.81 21.40 -18.20
N GLN A 309 7.62 21.03 -17.22
CA GLN A 309 8.87 21.76 -16.94
C GLN A 309 9.85 21.65 -18.10
N GLU A 310 10.81 22.57 -18.16
CA GLU A 310 11.80 22.62 -19.24
C GLU A 310 13.12 21.97 -18.79
N GLY A 311 13.83 21.34 -19.75
CA GLY A 311 15.10 20.65 -19.50
C GLY A 311 14.92 19.15 -19.35
N THR A 312 15.88 18.40 -19.92
CA THR A 312 15.81 16.92 -19.90
C THR A 312 15.85 16.36 -18.49
N GLU A 313 16.55 17.03 -17.57
CA GLU A 313 16.63 16.62 -16.16
C GLU A 313 15.25 16.64 -15.47
N ARG A 314 14.41 17.63 -15.76
CA ARG A 314 13.08 17.79 -15.20
C ARG A 314 11.97 17.03 -15.93
N LEU A 315 12.29 16.59 -17.16
CA LEU A 315 11.42 15.70 -17.94
C LEU A 315 11.79 14.23 -17.74
N THR A 316 12.89 13.96 -17.00
CA THR A 316 13.32 12.61 -16.61
C THR A 316 12.91 12.34 -15.19
N GLY A 317 12.12 11.29 -15.00
CA GLY A 317 11.72 10.75 -13.70
C GLY A 317 12.27 9.35 -13.48
N LEU A 318 12.01 8.82 -12.31
CA LEU A 318 12.39 7.48 -11.89
C LEU A 318 11.13 6.67 -11.55
N MET A 319 11.07 5.46 -12.05
CA MET A 319 10.18 4.40 -11.60
C MET A 319 11.00 3.38 -10.83
N MET A 320 10.61 3.11 -9.59
CA MET A 320 11.25 2.13 -8.72
C MET A 320 10.28 1.00 -8.39
N SER A 321 10.77 -0.22 -8.32
CA SER A 321 10.03 -1.32 -7.72
C SER A 321 10.82 -1.97 -6.61
N LEU A 322 10.09 -2.47 -5.60
CA LEU A 322 10.60 -3.20 -4.45
C LEU A 322 9.71 -4.40 -4.18
N ARG A 323 10.29 -5.45 -3.63
CA ARG A 323 9.58 -6.56 -3.05
C ARG A 323 9.60 -6.47 -1.53
N ILE A 324 8.44 -6.42 -0.92
CA ILE A 324 8.27 -6.54 0.51
C ILE A 324 8.03 -8.01 0.81
N ARG A 325 8.90 -8.62 1.63
CA ARG A 325 8.77 -10.00 2.04
C ARG A 325 8.62 -10.11 3.55
N LYS A 326 7.61 -10.87 3.98
CA LYS A 326 7.35 -11.24 5.36
C LYS A 326 7.54 -12.74 5.51
N ASP A 327 8.55 -13.16 6.23
CA ASP A 327 8.79 -14.55 6.61
C ASP A 327 8.24 -14.79 8.03
N VAL A 328 7.55 -15.93 8.21
CA VAL A 328 7.02 -16.40 9.48
C VAL A 328 7.60 -17.78 9.74
N ASP A 329 8.38 -17.94 10.82
CA ASP A 329 8.97 -19.23 11.20
C ASP A 329 7.99 -20.12 11.99
N ILE A 330 8.45 -21.31 12.38
CA ILE A 330 7.64 -22.28 13.13
C ILE A 330 7.26 -21.82 14.55
N GLU A 331 7.94 -20.78 15.08
CA GLU A 331 7.70 -20.17 16.37
C GLU A 331 6.83 -18.91 16.27
N ASP A 332 6.31 -18.60 15.05
CA ASP A 332 5.56 -17.39 14.72
C ASP A 332 6.40 -16.09 14.79
N ASN A 333 7.73 -16.19 14.79
CA ASN A 333 8.56 -15.00 14.67
C ASN A 333 8.47 -14.44 13.23
N VAL A 334 8.28 -13.13 13.16
CA VAL A 334 8.15 -12.40 11.89
C VAL A 334 9.46 -11.69 11.55
N THR A 335 9.91 -11.86 10.31
CA THR A 335 11.02 -11.10 9.73
C THR A 335 10.56 -10.39 8.47
N ILE A 336 10.79 -9.07 8.41
CA ILE A 336 10.51 -8.25 7.23
C ILE A 336 11.80 -7.93 6.51
N SER A 337 11.78 -8.08 5.19
CA SER A 337 12.89 -7.66 4.32
C SER A 337 12.38 -6.91 3.09
N ILE A 338 13.11 -5.86 2.72
CA ILE A 338 12.89 -5.09 1.50
C ILE A 338 13.91 -5.56 0.48
N GLN A 339 13.44 -6.17 -0.60
CA GLN A 339 14.26 -6.94 -1.54
C GLN A 339 14.07 -6.46 -2.98
N ASP A 340 14.94 -6.93 -3.87
CA ASP A 340 14.85 -6.82 -5.33
C ASP A 340 14.58 -5.37 -5.82
N PRO A 341 15.35 -4.35 -5.34
CA PRO A 341 15.17 -2.99 -5.85
C PRO A 341 15.50 -2.96 -7.34
N LYS A 342 14.55 -2.49 -8.15
CA LYS A 342 14.73 -2.29 -9.59
C LYS A 342 14.33 -0.89 -9.98
N ALA A 343 15.06 -0.32 -10.92
CA ALA A 343 14.88 1.02 -11.43
C ALA A 343 14.60 1.03 -12.93
N GLU A 344 13.80 1.98 -13.39
CA GLU A 344 13.63 2.34 -14.80
C GLU A 344 13.49 3.86 -14.88
N LEU A 345 14.22 4.51 -15.77
CA LEU A 345 14.02 5.93 -16.03
C LEU A 345 12.75 6.15 -16.85
N LEU A 346 12.08 7.26 -16.60
CA LEU A 346 10.92 7.71 -17.33
C LEU A 346 11.20 9.02 -18.04
N TYR A 347 10.53 9.29 -19.15
CA TYR A 347 10.64 10.54 -19.89
C TYR A 347 9.27 11.07 -20.27
N THR A 348 8.95 12.30 -19.85
CA THR A 348 7.76 13.00 -20.31
C THR A 348 8.03 13.66 -21.67
N LYS A 349 7.32 13.22 -22.70
CA LYS A 349 7.40 13.74 -24.06
C LYS A 349 6.15 14.51 -24.42
N SER A 350 6.33 15.69 -25.04
CA SER A 350 5.26 16.43 -25.73
C SER A 350 5.74 16.90 -27.10
N THR A 351 4.82 17.41 -27.93
CA THR A 351 5.18 18.07 -29.21
C THR A 351 5.81 19.43 -28.91
N TYR A 352 6.92 19.74 -29.61
CA TYR A 352 7.73 20.92 -29.36
C TYR A 352 6.99 22.25 -29.51
N SER A 353 6.15 22.40 -30.55
CA SER A 353 5.60 23.71 -30.93
C SER A 353 4.31 24.11 -30.21
N ARG A 354 3.59 23.17 -29.58
CA ARG A 354 2.28 23.44 -28.95
C ARG A 354 2.10 22.76 -27.61
N LYS A 355 3.12 22.02 -27.16
CA LYS A 355 3.06 21.21 -25.93
C LYS A 355 1.73 20.42 -25.87
N ARG A 356 1.60 19.46 -26.79
CA ARG A 356 0.45 18.55 -26.94
C ARG A 356 0.97 17.11 -27.04
N ASN A 357 0.06 16.16 -26.99
CA ASN A 357 0.34 14.74 -27.04
C ASN A 357 1.37 14.32 -25.98
N PHE A 358 1.11 14.75 -24.77
CA PHE A 358 1.95 14.34 -23.63
C PHE A 358 1.88 12.83 -23.44
N LYS A 359 3.03 12.22 -23.25
CA LYS A 359 3.21 10.79 -23.00
C LYS A 359 4.36 10.57 -22.02
N VAL A 360 4.18 9.66 -21.09
CA VAL A 360 5.25 9.19 -20.23
C VAL A 360 5.80 7.89 -20.80
N TYR A 361 7.07 7.89 -21.17
CA TYR A 361 7.77 6.73 -21.75
C TYR A 361 8.76 6.15 -20.76
N PRO A 362 8.80 4.83 -20.54
CA PRO A 362 10.00 4.18 -20.03
C PRO A 362 11.20 4.41 -20.95
N TYR A 363 12.39 4.66 -20.42
CA TYR A 363 13.59 4.86 -21.26
C TYR A 363 13.91 3.66 -22.13
N SER A 364 13.57 2.46 -21.70
CA SER A 364 13.67 1.23 -22.50
C SER A 364 12.87 1.27 -23.81
N GLN A 365 11.86 2.16 -23.93
CA GLN A 365 11.05 2.37 -25.12
C GLN A 365 11.47 3.61 -25.94
N LEU A 366 12.50 4.35 -25.49
CA LEU A 366 12.97 5.54 -26.18
C LEU A 366 13.82 5.19 -27.41
N ASN A 367 13.85 6.15 -28.33
CA ASN A 367 14.74 6.20 -29.46
C ASN A 367 15.08 7.66 -29.77
N ASN A 368 16.01 7.91 -30.71
CA ASN A 368 16.46 9.26 -31.05
C ASN A 368 15.38 10.14 -31.68
N SER A 369 14.27 9.61 -32.15
CA SER A 369 13.13 10.42 -32.64
C SER A 369 12.25 10.94 -31.51
N ILE A 370 12.21 10.23 -30.37
CA ILE A 370 11.50 10.64 -29.15
C ILE A 370 12.37 11.57 -28.32
N LEU A 371 13.61 11.16 -28.01
CA LEU A 371 14.60 11.95 -27.28
C LEU A 371 15.98 11.79 -27.94
N PRO A 372 16.49 12.79 -28.66
CA PRO A 372 17.83 12.75 -29.22
C PRO A 372 18.87 12.52 -28.13
N ASN A 373 19.84 11.65 -28.39
CA ASN A 373 20.92 11.28 -27.45
C ASN A 373 20.41 10.63 -26.12
N TYR A 374 19.25 9.97 -26.11
CA TYR A 374 18.63 9.40 -24.91
C TYR A 374 19.57 8.46 -24.15
N GLN A 375 20.46 7.72 -24.82
CA GLN A 375 21.42 6.82 -24.17
C GLN A 375 22.40 7.59 -23.26
N SER A 376 22.85 8.77 -23.70
CA SER A 376 23.74 9.62 -22.89
C SER A 376 23.02 10.14 -21.64
N TYR A 377 21.74 10.50 -21.76
CA TYR A 377 20.93 10.89 -20.62
C TYR A 377 20.65 9.70 -19.70
N TYR A 378 20.41 8.52 -20.27
CA TYR A 378 20.24 7.29 -19.50
C TYR A 378 21.45 7.02 -18.61
N GLU A 379 22.66 7.00 -19.19
CA GLU A 379 23.90 6.77 -18.43
C GLU A 379 24.12 7.85 -17.36
N LYS A 380 23.86 9.13 -17.68
CA LYS A 380 23.97 10.23 -16.74
C LYS A 380 23.07 10.04 -15.51
N TYR A 381 21.76 9.82 -15.70
CA TYR A 381 20.82 9.75 -14.59
C TYR A 381 20.86 8.40 -13.89
N LYS A 382 21.23 7.34 -14.60
CA LYS A 382 21.55 6.05 -13.98
C LYS A 382 22.70 6.18 -12.98
N ALA A 383 23.76 6.88 -13.33
CA ALA A 383 24.90 7.13 -12.44
C ALA A 383 24.46 7.92 -11.18
N VAL A 384 23.58 8.94 -11.33
CA VAL A 384 23.03 9.69 -10.19
C VAL A 384 22.26 8.76 -9.26
N VAL A 385 21.30 8.01 -9.80
CA VAL A 385 20.41 7.15 -8.98
C VAL A 385 21.19 6.04 -8.28
N SER A 386 22.20 5.46 -8.94
CA SER A 386 23.00 4.35 -8.39
C SER A 386 24.20 4.78 -7.55
N ASP A 387 24.38 6.07 -7.27
CA ASP A 387 25.58 6.58 -6.59
C ASP A 387 25.82 5.93 -5.23
N CYS A 388 24.77 5.75 -4.44
CA CYS A 388 24.82 5.10 -3.13
C CYS A 388 24.49 3.60 -3.16
N LEU A 389 24.02 3.06 -4.30
CA LEU A 389 23.65 1.65 -4.50
C LEU A 389 24.12 1.17 -5.88
N PRO A 390 25.42 0.93 -6.08
CA PRO A 390 25.98 0.56 -7.40
C PRO A 390 25.43 -0.74 -7.98
N GLU A 391 24.96 -1.68 -7.14
CA GLU A 391 24.35 -2.96 -7.53
C GLU A 391 22.85 -2.86 -7.88
N LEU A 392 22.26 -1.67 -7.88
CA LEU A 392 20.88 -1.45 -8.25
C LEU A 392 20.57 -2.07 -9.61
N GLN A 393 19.53 -2.91 -9.66
CA GLN A 393 19.09 -3.53 -10.90
C GLN A 393 18.31 -2.53 -11.77
N TRP A 394 18.48 -2.66 -13.10
CA TRP A 394 17.84 -1.76 -14.07
C TRP A 394 16.96 -2.54 -15.03
N GLY A 395 15.82 -1.95 -15.38
CA GLY A 395 14.82 -2.49 -16.30
C GLY A 395 13.60 -3.03 -15.54
N ILE A 396 12.55 -2.21 -15.51
CA ILE A 396 11.21 -2.60 -15.10
C ILE A 396 10.39 -2.72 -16.36
N THR A 397 10.29 -3.93 -16.89
CA THR A 397 9.51 -4.22 -18.10
C THR A 397 8.16 -4.80 -17.74
N GLY A 398 7.16 -4.57 -18.58
CA GLY A 398 5.83 -5.12 -18.41
C GLY A 398 5.72 -6.62 -18.75
N GLU A 399 6.84 -7.35 -18.87
CA GLU A 399 6.88 -8.80 -19.17
C GLU A 399 6.73 -9.68 -17.93
#